data_ae4d47a193c88e9585305b36826b9e3f
#
_entry.id   ae4d47a193c88e9585305b36826b9e3f
#
_cell.length_a   1.000
_cell.length_b   1.000
_cell.length_c   1.000
_cell.angle_alpha   90.00
_cell.angle_beta   90.00
_cell.angle_gamma   90.00
#
_symmetry.space_group_name_H-M   'P 1'
#
loop_
_entity.id
_entity.type
_entity.pdbx_description
1 polymer ?
#
loop_
_entity_poly.entity_id
_entity_poly.type
_entity_poly.pdbx_seq_one_letter_code
_entity_poly.pdbx_strand_id
1 'polypeptide(L)'
;MPKITTALLIKADAINIQSINDYYYKPLAKLGISKDEIETYKLIYDTPKKVTAKVGKAWLVKVKKELPDTILNIIIADSNYYKWITKASTVSKHLGTSLLGKFEGYEEYRCVYVPNYKSLYKQPENQQLIDLGLDTIAGFVKSALIYSEEYATVLDSEKDLLDSLYQYPKLTVDIETTGLSLDSCIITIAFAWDKHNGVAVDLRETGYWNVKEFLVNY
;
A
#
# COMPACT_ATOMS: atom_id res chain seq x y z
N MET A 1 21.01 -20.33 -5.65
CA MET A 1 20.94 -18.90 -6.00
C MET A 1 19.69 -18.33 -5.34
N PRO A 2 19.71 -17.12 -4.80
CA PRO A 2 18.51 -16.49 -4.28
C PRO A 2 17.49 -16.37 -5.43
N LYS A 3 16.22 -16.58 -5.10
CA LYS A 3 15.13 -16.55 -6.08
C LYS A 3 14.68 -15.09 -6.23
N ILE A 4 14.73 -14.52 -7.43
CA ILE A 4 14.21 -13.18 -7.69
C ILE A 4 12.68 -13.24 -7.53
N THR A 5 12.13 -12.45 -6.61
CA THR A 5 10.70 -12.43 -6.25
C THR A 5 10.03 -11.11 -6.55
N THR A 6 10.82 -10.05 -6.75
CA THR A 6 10.34 -8.67 -6.87
C THR A 6 11.00 -7.95 -8.05
N ALA A 7 10.21 -7.26 -8.86
CA ALA A 7 10.70 -6.37 -9.91
C ALA A 7 10.53 -4.90 -9.48
N LEU A 8 11.53 -4.07 -9.75
CA LEU A 8 11.45 -2.61 -9.67
C LEU A 8 11.39 -2.03 -11.07
N LEU A 9 10.28 -1.46 -11.46
CA LEU A 9 10.12 -0.74 -12.72
C LEU A 9 10.37 0.75 -12.51
N ILE A 10 11.40 1.30 -13.11
CA ILE A 10 11.81 2.69 -12.94
C ILE A 10 12.20 3.34 -14.27
N LYS A 11 11.94 4.64 -14.42
CA LYS A 11 12.28 5.40 -15.62
C LYS A 11 13.78 5.32 -15.94
N ALA A 12 14.12 5.11 -17.21
CA ALA A 12 15.51 4.89 -17.66
C ALA A 12 16.48 5.99 -17.23
N ASP A 13 16.05 7.25 -17.25
CA ASP A 13 16.87 8.41 -16.84
C ASP A 13 17.05 8.50 -15.30
N ALA A 14 16.29 7.73 -14.53
CA ALA A 14 16.42 7.59 -13.10
C ALA A 14 17.26 6.38 -12.68
N ILE A 15 17.83 5.63 -13.62
CA ILE A 15 18.70 4.50 -13.30
C ILE A 15 20.05 5.02 -12.86
N ASN A 16 20.21 5.14 -11.55
CA ASN A 16 21.46 5.41 -10.87
C ASN A 16 21.62 4.37 -9.76
N ILE A 17 22.67 3.58 -9.83
CA ILE A 17 22.88 2.43 -8.94
C ILE A 17 22.88 2.87 -7.47
N GLN A 18 23.57 3.98 -7.14
CA GLN A 18 23.66 4.47 -5.78
C GLN A 18 22.29 4.93 -5.27
N SER A 19 21.56 5.72 -6.05
CA SER A 19 20.23 6.21 -5.68
C SER A 19 19.22 5.07 -5.55
N ILE A 20 19.22 4.10 -6.47
CA ILE A 20 18.35 2.92 -6.39
C ILE A 20 18.66 2.13 -5.11
N ASN A 21 19.94 1.97 -4.81
CA ASN A 21 20.35 1.27 -3.59
C ASN A 21 19.89 2.03 -2.34
N ASP A 22 20.05 3.35 -2.29
CA ASP A 22 19.73 4.15 -1.11
C ASP A 22 18.22 4.29 -0.87
N TYR A 23 17.43 4.48 -1.93
CA TYR A 23 15.99 4.76 -1.81
C TYR A 23 15.08 3.53 -1.91
N TYR A 24 15.54 2.42 -2.47
CA TYR A 24 14.73 1.21 -2.63
C TYR A 24 15.37 -0.04 -2.01
N TYR A 25 16.60 -0.38 -2.37
CA TYR A 25 17.18 -1.66 -1.95
C TYR A 25 17.54 -1.70 -0.46
N LYS A 26 18.19 -0.67 0.08
CA LYS A 26 18.51 -0.62 1.52
C LYS A 26 17.27 -0.62 2.41
N PRO A 27 16.20 0.19 2.11
CA PRO A 27 14.95 0.09 2.84
C PRO A 27 14.34 -1.32 2.77
N LEU A 28 14.26 -1.93 1.57
CA LEU A 28 13.74 -3.29 1.42
C LEU A 28 14.58 -4.32 2.17
N ALA A 29 15.90 -4.17 2.20
CA ALA A 29 16.78 -5.05 2.97
C ALA A 29 16.51 -4.96 4.49
N LYS A 30 16.23 -3.77 5.02
CA LYS A 30 15.80 -3.59 6.42
C LYS A 30 14.46 -4.28 6.70
N LEU A 31 13.59 -4.33 5.69
CA LEU A 31 12.32 -5.04 5.72
C LEU A 31 12.48 -6.54 5.43
N GLY A 32 13.70 -7.03 5.18
CA GLY A 32 14.06 -8.44 5.01
C GLY A 32 13.91 -8.98 3.59
N ILE A 33 13.86 -8.12 2.58
CA ILE A 33 13.97 -8.49 1.16
C ILE A 33 15.38 -8.16 0.71
N SER A 34 16.18 -9.19 0.41
CA SER A 34 17.57 -9.03 -0.03
C SER A 34 17.64 -8.35 -1.41
N LYS A 35 18.71 -7.60 -1.66
CA LYS A 35 18.97 -7.03 -2.99
C LYS A 35 18.99 -8.09 -4.08
N ASP A 36 19.45 -9.29 -3.78
CA ASP A 36 19.54 -10.40 -4.74
C ASP A 36 18.18 -11.02 -5.09
N GLU A 37 17.11 -10.62 -4.38
CA GLU A 37 15.73 -10.99 -4.66
C GLU A 37 14.99 -9.95 -5.51
N ILE A 38 15.69 -8.85 -5.87
CA ILE A 38 15.09 -7.71 -6.59
C ILE A 38 15.82 -7.50 -7.91
N GLU A 39 15.07 -7.40 -8.99
CA GLU A 39 15.61 -7.02 -10.30
C GLU A 39 15.01 -5.70 -10.77
N THR A 40 15.85 -4.83 -11.35
CA THR A 40 15.42 -3.51 -11.83
C THR A 40 15.28 -3.50 -13.34
N TYR A 41 14.10 -3.08 -13.80
CA TYR A 41 13.77 -2.93 -15.22
C TYR A 41 13.56 -1.45 -15.56
N LYS A 42 14.13 -1.02 -16.67
CA LYS A 42 13.98 0.34 -17.17
C LYS A 42 12.64 0.56 -17.85
N LEU A 43 12.03 1.71 -17.59
CA LEU A 43 10.86 2.20 -18.31
C LEU A 43 11.30 3.27 -19.31
N ILE A 44 10.86 3.16 -20.56
CA ILE A 44 11.22 4.09 -21.63
C ILE A 44 10.20 5.21 -21.79
N TYR A 45 10.65 6.31 -22.34
CA TYR A 45 9.87 7.51 -22.62
C TYR A 45 10.13 7.97 -24.06
N ASP A 46 9.13 8.55 -24.73
CA ASP A 46 9.29 9.15 -26.06
C ASP A 46 10.21 10.38 -26.00
N THR A 47 10.06 11.16 -24.94
CA THR A 47 10.90 12.33 -24.64
C THR A 47 11.23 12.35 -23.14
N PRO A 48 12.20 13.13 -22.65
CA PRO A 48 12.52 13.20 -21.23
C PRO A 48 11.33 13.46 -20.29
N LYS A 49 10.24 14.05 -20.81
CA LYS A 49 9.07 14.43 -20.00
C LYS A 49 7.78 13.66 -20.34
N LYS A 50 7.72 12.94 -21.45
CA LYS A 50 6.47 12.38 -21.95
C LYS A 50 6.64 10.95 -22.44
N VAL A 51 5.69 10.11 -22.12
CA VAL A 51 5.50 8.79 -22.71
C VAL A 51 4.07 8.66 -23.22
N THR A 52 3.91 8.18 -24.44
CA THR A 52 2.59 7.88 -25.03
C THR A 52 2.16 6.49 -24.61
N ALA A 53 0.85 6.27 -24.49
CA ALA A 53 0.31 4.96 -24.14
C ALA A 53 0.72 3.88 -25.17
N LYS A 54 0.85 4.24 -26.44
CA LYS A 54 1.30 3.32 -27.50
C LYS A 54 2.70 2.80 -27.21
N VAL A 55 3.66 3.70 -26.96
CA VAL A 55 5.06 3.34 -26.69
C VAL A 55 5.19 2.62 -25.36
N GLY A 56 4.56 3.13 -24.31
CA GLY A 56 4.64 2.54 -22.97
C GLY A 56 4.05 1.14 -22.91
N LYS A 57 2.87 0.91 -23.51
CA LYS A 57 2.27 -0.44 -23.57
C LYS A 57 3.07 -1.42 -24.41
N ALA A 58 3.60 -0.99 -25.56
CA ALA A 58 4.49 -1.82 -26.36
C ALA A 58 5.78 -2.20 -25.61
N TRP A 59 6.28 -1.29 -24.75
CA TRP A 59 7.42 -1.57 -23.89
C TRP A 59 7.08 -2.57 -22.78
N LEU A 60 5.90 -2.45 -22.16
CA LEU A 60 5.46 -3.43 -21.16
C LEU A 60 5.43 -4.86 -21.68
N VAL A 61 5.00 -5.06 -22.94
CA VAL A 61 5.06 -6.39 -23.58
C VAL A 61 6.49 -6.92 -23.67
N LYS A 62 7.49 -6.05 -23.90
CA LYS A 62 8.91 -6.45 -23.91
C LYS A 62 9.40 -6.79 -22.51
N VAL A 63 9.13 -5.91 -21.54
CA VAL A 63 9.49 -6.12 -20.13
C VAL A 63 8.92 -7.45 -19.62
N LYS A 64 7.64 -7.76 -19.95
CA LYS A 64 7.01 -9.04 -19.54
C LYS A 64 7.81 -10.27 -19.99
N LYS A 65 8.42 -10.24 -21.17
CA LYS A 65 9.24 -11.34 -21.69
C LYS A 65 10.57 -11.51 -20.95
N GLU A 66 11.04 -10.44 -20.31
CA GLU A 66 12.29 -10.44 -19.55
C GLU A 66 12.06 -10.77 -18.06
N LEU A 67 10.81 -10.64 -17.56
CA LEU A 67 10.49 -10.97 -16.18
C LEU A 67 10.58 -12.47 -15.92
N PRO A 68 11.42 -12.92 -14.97
CA PRO A 68 11.42 -14.30 -14.51
C PRO A 68 10.05 -14.75 -13.99
N ASP A 69 9.69 -16.01 -14.21
CA ASP A 69 8.43 -16.59 -13.70
C ASP A 69 8.33 -16.61 -12.17
N THR A 70 9.46 -16.37 -11.49
CA THR A 70 9.53 -16.33 -10.04
C THR A 70 9.06 -15.00 -9.43
N ILE A 71 8.93 -13.95 -10.25
CA ILE A 71 8.44 -12.65 -9.80
C ILE A 71 6.93 -12.73 -9.59
N LEU A 72 6.50 -12.28 -8.43
CA LEU A 72 5.09 -12.14 -8.04
C LEU A 72 4.71 -10.69 -7.71
N ASN A 73 5.72 -9.87 -7.38
CA ASN A 73 5.51 -8.51 -6.90
C ASN A 73 6.26 -7.52 -7.79
N ILE A 74 5.59 -6.42 -8.13
CA ILE A 74 6.16 -5.34 -8.96
C ILE A 74 6.01 -4.00 -8.25
N ILE A 75 7.13 -3.37 -7.97
CA ILE A 75 7.23 -1.97 -7.52
C ILE A 75 7.31 -1.09 -8.77
N ILE A 76 6.42 -0.13 -8.90
CA ILE A 76 6.35 0.72 -10.09
C ILE A 76 6.61 2.17 -9.68
N ALA A 77 7.82 2.67 -9.97
CA ALA A 77 8.24 4.04 -9.68
C ALA A 77 7.89 5.01 -10.84
N ASP A 78 6.68 4.86 -11.38
CA ASP A 78 6.15 5.68 -12.47
C ASP A 78 4.62 5.63 -12.52
N SER A 79 3.97 6.79 -12.49
CA SER A 79 2.52 6.89 -12.42
C SER A 79 1.80 6.49 -13.71
N ASN A 80 2.39 6.71 -14.90
CA ASN A 80 1.77 6.35 -16.16
C ASN A 80 1.78 4.84 -16.34
N TYR A 81 2.93 4.22 -16.11
CA TYR A 81 3.09 2.77 -16.20
C TYR A 81 2.24 2.04 -15.17
N TYR A 82 2.17 2.56 -13.93
CA TYR A 82 1.27 2.01 -12.92
C TYR A 82 -0.19 1.99 -13.38
N LYS A 83 -0.68 3.12 -13.92
CA LYS A 83 -2.06 3.22 -14.45
C LYS A 83 -2.31 2.26 -15.61
N TRP A 84 -1.34 2.06 -16.50
CA TRP A 84 -1.52 1.13 -17.62
C TRP A 84 -1.54 -0.32 -17.16
N ILE A 85 -0.66 -0.70 -16.23
CA ILE A 85 -0.60 -2.06 -15.71
C ILE A 85 -1.85 -2.39 -14.90
N THR A 86 -2.28 -1.50 -14.01
CA THR A 86 -3.38 -1.77 -13.07
C THR A 86 -4.75 -1.32 -13.56
N LYS A 87 -4.82 -0.51 -14.61
CA LYS A 87 -6.02 0.22 -15.08
C LYS A 87 -6.60 1.16 -14.02
N ALA A 88 -5.80 1.57 -13.03
CA ALA A 88 -6.20 2.57 -12.05
C ALA A 88 -6.43 3.94 -12.70
N SER A 89 -7.52 4.62 -12.35
CA SER A 89 -7.82 5.96 -12.85
C SER A 89 -6.88 7.03 -12.29
N THR A 90 -6.55 6.91 -11.01
CA THR A 90 -5.63 7.79 -10.29
C THR A 90 -4.66 6.97 -9.44
N VAL A 91 -3.47 7.54 -9.18
CA VAL A 91 -2.46 6.88 -8.35
C VAL A 91 -2.69 7.18 -6.86
N SER A 92 -3.15 8.40 -6.55
CA SER A 92 -3.32 8.90 -5.18
C SER A 92 -4.24 8.04 -4.32
N LYS A 93 -5.25 7.39 -4.94
CA LYS A 93 -6.16 6.49 -4.22
C LYS A 93 -5.55 5.12 -3.85
N HIS A 94 -4.36 4.83 -4.35
CA HIS A 94 -3.73 3.52 -4.20
C HIS A 94 -2.33 3.60 -3.57
N LEU A 95 -2.04 4.73 -2.91
CA LEU A 95 -0.81 4.88 -2.12
C LEU A 95 -0.84 3.90 -0.94
N GLY A 96 0.25 3.17 -0.74
CA GLY A 96 0.33 2.17 0.34
C GLY A 96 -0.56 0.93 0.15
N THR A 97 -1.19 0.76 -1.02
CA THR A 97 -1.98 -0.44 -1.33
C THR A 97 -1.43 -1.17 -2.55
N SER A 98 -1.73 -2.46 -2.66
CA SER A 98 -1.41 -3.23 -3.86
C SER A 98 -2.65 -3.43 -4.72
N LEU A 99 -2.46 -3.44 -6.04
CA LEU A 99 -3.47 -3.88 -7.00
C LEU A 99 -2.91 -5.04 -7.81
N LEU A 100 -3.77 -5.95 -8.24
CA LEU A 100 -3.39 -6.90 -9.29
C LEU A 100 -3.26 -6.18 -10.62
N GLY A 101 -2.33 -6.62 -11.44
CA GLY A 101 -2.22 -6.18 -12.81
C GLY A 101 -3.50 -6.49 -13.58
N LYS A 102 -3.83 -5.64 -14.58
CA LYS A 102 -4.96 -5.81 -15.49
C LYS A 102 -4.54 -5.60 -16.96
N PHE A 103 -3.27 -5.36 -17.18
CA PHE A 103 -2.66 -5.34 -18.50
C PHE A 103 -2.29 -6.75 -18.90
N GLU A 104 -2.49 -7.12 -20.16
CA GLU A 104 -2.25 -8.46 -20.69
C GLU A 104 -0.85 -8.98 -20.33
N GLY A 105 -0.82 -10.14 -19.68
CA GLY A 105 0.38 -10.78 -19.15
C GLY A 105 0.85 -10.29 -17.78
N TYR A 106 0.13 -9.37 -17.15
CA TYR A 106 0.45 -8.86 -15.82
C TYR A 106 -0.57 -9.23 -14.74
N GLU A 107 -1.56 -10.06 -15.06
CA GLU A 107 -2.73 -10.33 -14.21
C GLU A 107 -2.38 -11.02 -12.89
N GLU A 108 -1.28 -11.75 -12.85
CA GLU A 108 -0.83 -12.47 -11.65
C GLU A 108 0.09 -11.64 -10.75
N TYR A 109 0.54 -10.46 -11.21
CA TYR A 109 1.46 -9.63 -10.44
C TYR A 109 0.74 -8.70 -9.50
N ARG A 110 1.22 -8.65 -8.26
CA ARG A 110 0.87 -7.60 -7.29
C ARG A 110 1.68 -6.36 -7.58
N CYS A 111 1.00 -5.27 -7.88
CA CYS A 111 1.60 -4.02 -8.29
C CYS A 111 1.42 -2.97 -7.20
N VAL A 112 2.53 -2.37 -6.76
CA VAL A 112 2.53 -1.25 -5.82
C VAL A 112 3.15 -0.04 -6.49
N TYR A 113 2.50 1.10 -6.35
CA TYR A 113 3.08 2.38 -6.78
C TYR A 113 3.98 2.96 -5.69
N VAL A 114 5.13 3.44 -6.10
CA VAL A 114 5.99 4.31 -5.29
C VAL A 114 6.38 5.55 -6.11
N PRO A 115 6.51 6.73 -5.49
CA PRO A 115 7.10 7.88 -6.18
C PRO A 115 8.53 7.57 -6.66
N ASN A 116 8.91 8.14 -7.80
CA ASN A 116 10.30 8.09 -8.23
C ASN A 116 11.14 8.93 -7.26
N TYR A 117 12.30 8.41 -6.83
CA TYR A 117 13.18 9.14 -5.89
C TYR A 117 13.55 10.54 -6.37
N LYS A 118 13.61 10.79 -7.68
CA LYS A 118 13.86 12.14 -8.22
C LYS A 118 12.78 13.16 -7.83
N SER A 119 11.58 12.70 -7.45
CA SER A 119 10.54 13.61 -6.96
C SER A 119 10.90 14.24 -5.62
N LEU A 120 11.76 13.59 -4.81
CA LEU A 120 12.19 14.07 -3.51
C LEU A 120 12.94 15.41 -3.57
N TYR A 121 13.57 15.73 -4.70
CA TYR A 121 14.20 17.03 -4.89
C TYR A 121 13.20 18.22 -4.87
N LYS A 122 11.92 17.94 -5.15
CA LYS A 122 10.87 18.97 -5.16
C LYS A 122 9.86 18.77 -4.04
N GLN A 123 9.65 17.55 -3.63
CA GLN A 123 8.65 17.09 -2.66
C GLN A 123 9.29 16.07 -1.72
N PRO A 124 10.07 16.53 -0.70
CA PRO A 124 10.75 15.62 0.24
C PRO A 124 9.79 14.70 0.99
N GLU A 125 8.54 15.12 1.20
CA GLU A 125 7.46 14.34 1.82
C GLU A 125 7.14 13.04 1.06
N ASN A 126 7.47 12.95 -0.21
CA ASN A 126 7.33 11.70 -0.99
C ASN A 126 8.18 10.55 -0.44
N GLN A 127 9.16 10.81 0.45
CA GLN A 127 9.89 9.73 1.11
C GLN A 127 8.95 8.82 1.89
N GLN A 128 8.00 9.39 2.62
CA GLN A 128 7.01 8.62 3.37
C GLN A 128 6.16 7.73 2.45
N LEU A 129 5.86 8.20 1.24
CA LEU A 129 5.10 7.42 0.25
C LEU A 129 5.95 6.29 -0.37
N ILE A 130 7.25 6.52 -0.54
CA ILE A 130 8.17 5.46 -0.95
C ILE A 130 8.23 4.39 0.15
N ASP A 131 8.48 4.79 1.40
CA ASP A 131 8.58 3.88 2.53
C ASP A 131 7.30 3.05 2.71
N LEU A 132 6.13 3.70 2.63
CA LEU A 132 4.82 3.05 2.71
C LEU A 132 4.62 1.99 1.60
N GLY A 133 5.00 2.30 0.36
CA GLY A 133 4.89 1.35 -0.75
C GLY A 133 5.86 0.17 -0.61
N LEU A 134 7.08 0.41 -0.10
CA LEU A 134 8.06 -0.65 0.15
C LEU A 134 7.61 -1.56 1.31
N ASP A 135 7.04 -0.99 2.36
CA ASP A 135 6.45 -1.73 3.49
C ASP A 135 5.32 -2.66 3.00
N THR A 136 4.47 -2.15 2.12
CA THR A 136 3.39 -2.92 1.49
C THR A 136 3.94 -4.15 0.75
N ILE A 137 4.96 -3.98 -0.09
CA ILE A 137 5.60 -5.10 -0.81
C ILE A 137 6.25 -6.09 0.16
N ALA A 138 6.98 -5.60 1.16
CA ALA A 138 7.64 -6.45 2.14
C ALA A 138 6.64 -7.32 2.91
N GLY A 139 5.49 -6.78 3.24
CA GLY A 139 4.41 -7.52 3.84
C GLY A 139 3.94 -8.70 2.97
N PHE A 140 3.78 -8.51 1.67
CA PHE A 140 3.37 -9.58 0.75
C PHE A 140 4.45 -10.65 0.56
N VAL A 141 5.72 -10.25 0.37
CA VAL A 141 6.82 -11.21 0.19
C VAL A 141 6.99 -12.12 1.40
N LYS A 142 6.79 -11.57 2.59
CA LYS A 142 6.91 -12.33 3.85
C LYS A 142 5.65 -13.10 4.24
N SER A 143 4.60 -13.06 3.43
CA SER A 143 3.27 -13.57 3.80
C SER A 143 2.74 -12.96 5.13
N ALA A 144 3.27 -11.82 5.52
CA ALA A 144 2.92 -11.13 6.77
C ALA A 144 1.65 -10.28 6.62
N LEU A 145 1.21 -9.99 5.41
CA LEU A 145 -0.09 -9.41 5.11
C LEU A 145 -1.06 -10.54 4.78
N ILE A 146 -1.53 -11.20 5.80
CA ILE A 146 -2.79 -11.95 5.70
C ILE A 146 -3.87 -10.87 5.68
N TYR A 147 -4.39 -10.56 4.50
CA TYR A 147 -5.71 -9.97 4.41
C TYR A 147 -6.70 -11.07 4.80
N SER A 148 -6.90 -11.30 6.07
CA SER A 148 -8.14 -11.89 6.49
C SER A 148 -9.18 -10.77 6.48
N GLU A 149 -9.93 -10.66 5.40
CA GLU A 149 -11.19 -9.93 5.39
C GLU A 149 -12.24 -10.78 6.15
N GLU A 150 -11.90 -11.24 7.32
CA GLU A 150 -12.87 -11.85 8.22
C GLU A 150 -13.55 -10.72 9.00
N TYR A 151 -14.59 -10.19 8.41
CA TYR A 151 -15.54 -9.34 9.12
C TYR A 151 -16.44 -10.23 9.98
N ALA A 152 -16.18 -10.29 11.25
CA ALA A 152 -17.14 -10.84 12.20
C ALA A 152 -18.09 -9.72 12.63
N THR A 153 -19.38 -9.86 12.35
CA THR A 153 -20.39 -9.00 12.97
C THR A 153 -20.62 -9.52 14.38
N VAL A 154 -20.17 -8.79 15.38
CA VAL A 154 -20.41 -9.13 16.80
C VAL A 154 -21.77 -8.56 17.18
N LEU A 155 -22.79 -9.44 17.27
CA LEU A 155 -24.16 -9.05 17.59
C LEU A 155 -24.48 -9.12 19.10
N ASP A 156 -23.66 -9.83 19.90
CA ASP A 156 -24.15 -10.29 21.20
C ASP A 156 -23.62 -9.54 22.44
N SER A 157 -22.57 -8.74 22.38
CA SER A 157 -22.19 -7.89 23.51
C SER A 157 -21.15 -6.85 23.12
N GLU A 158 -21.60 -5.68 22.73
CA GLU A 158 -20.80 -4.49 22.56
C GLU A 158 -19.96 -4.16 23.81
N LYS A 159 -20.54 -4.37 24.99
CA LYS A 159 -19.87 -4.12 26.27
C LYS A 159 -18.68 -5.05 26.45
N ASP A 160 -18.86 -6.36 26.25
CA ASP A 160 -17.78 -7.34 26.40
C ASP A 160 -16.66 -7.09 25.38
N LEU A 161 -17.01 -6.61 24.17
CA LEU A 161 -16.05 -6.20 23.18
C LEU A 161 -15.23 -5.00 23.67
N LEU A 162 -15.87 -3.93 24.12
CA LEU A 162 -15.21 -2.73 24.66
C LEU A 162 -14.37 -3.09 25.89
N ASP A 163 -14.90 -3.91 26.79
CA ASP A 163 -14.17 -4.39 27.96
C ASP A 163 -12.92 -5.17 27.58
N SER A 164 -12.97 -5.92 26.48
CA SER A 164 -11.79 -6.62 25.95
C SER A 164 -10.67 -5.70 25.48
N LEU A 165 -10.98 -4.45 25.12
CA LEU A 165 -9.99 -3.49 24.66
C LEU A 165 -9.10 -2.93 25.78
N TYR A 166 -9.52 -3.01 27.06
CA TYR A 166 -8.69 -2.56 28.19
C TYR A 166 -7.37 -3.36 28.34
N GLN A 167 -7.26 -4.53 27.72
CA GLN A 167 -6.00 -5.28 27.74
C GLN A 167 -4.89 -4.63 26.90
N TYR A 168 -5.21 -3.72 26.00
CA TYR A 168 -4.25 -3.08 25.12
C TYR A 168 -3.79 -1.74 25.69
N PRO A 169 -2.48 -1.48 25.79
CA PRO A 169 -1.96 -0.25 26.41
C PRO A 169 -2.14 1.01 25.53
N LYS A 170 -2.51 0.82 24.26
CA LYS A 170 -2.75 1.90 23.29
C LYS A 170 -3.77 1.44 22.27
N LEU A 171 -4.67 2.35 21.92
CA LEU A 171 -5.62 2.20 20.83
C LEU A 171 -5.48 3.37 19.85
N THR A 172 -5.61 3.07 18.57
CA THR A 172 -5.89 4.09 17.54
C THR A 172 -7.40 4.20 17.43
N VAL A 173 -7.92 5.41 17.44
CA VAL A 173 -9.35 5.68 17.34
C VAL A 173 -9.61 6.48 16.07
N ASP A 174 -10.65 6.11 15.34
CA ASP A 174 -11.18 6.84 14.19
C ASP A 174 -12.70 6.98 14.31
N ILE A 175 -13.26 8.08 13.82
CA ILE A 175 -14.69 8.36 13.90
C ILE A 175 -15.25 8.77 12.54
N GLU A 176 -16.45 8.27 12.23
CA GLU A 176 -17.27 8.74 11.12
C GLU A 176 -18.46 9.53 11.66
N THR A 177 -18.73 10.67 11.03
CA THR A 177 -19.79 11.59 11.47
C THR A 177 -20.76 11.93 10.35
N THR A 178 -21.92 12.45 10.70
CA THR A 178 -22.91 12.95 9.72
C THR A 178 -22.43 14.20 8.97
N GLY A 179 -21.37 14.84 9.43
CA GLY A 179 -20.80 16.04 8.81
C GLY A 179 -19.77 16.72 9.71
N LEU A 180 -19.34 17.92 9.35
CA LEU A 180 -18.34 18.71 10.07
C LEU A 180 -18.93 19.90 10.84
N SER A 181 -20.25 19.97 10.97
CA SER A 181 -20.93 21.02 11.74
C SER A 181 -21.01 20.69 13.23
N LEU A 182 -21.29 21.70 14.06
CA LEU A 182 -21.46 21.50 15.51
C LEU A 182 -22.64 20.58 15.88
N ASP A 183 -23.62 20.45 14.98
CA ASP A 183 -24.79 19.58 15.14
C ASP A 183 -24.57 18.17 14.57
N SER A 184 -23.35 17.86 14.11
CA SER A 184 -23.02 16.54 13.57
C SER A 184 -22.95 15.49 14.67
N CYS A 185 -23.50 14.31 14.38
CA CYS A 185 -23.45 13.15 15.26
C CYS A 185 -22.39 12.17 14.81
N ILE A 186 -21.73 11.50 15.73
CA ILE A 186 -20.86 10.37 15.43
C ILE A 186 -21.77 9.20 15.03
N ILE A 187 -21.46 8.59 13.87
CA ILE A 187 -22.19 7.44 13.33
C ILE A 187 -21.48 6.15 13.71
N THR A 188 -20.17 6.12 13.50
CA THR A 188 -19.33 4.96 13.75
C THR A 188 -18.07 5.38 14.47
N ILE A 189 -17.62 4.54 15.38
CA ILE A 189 -16.31 4.67 16.01
C ILE A 189 -15.52 3.38 15.79
N ALA A 190 -14.27 3.51 15.37
CA ALA A 190 -13.38 2.38 15.16
C ALA A 190 -12.21 2.43 16.15
N PHE A 191 -11.83 1.28 16.65
CA PHE A 191 -10.67 1.07 17.50
C PHE A 191 -9.73 0.08 16.85
N ALA A 192 -8.44 0.37 16.79
CA ALA A 192 -7.42 -0.56 16.33
C ALA A 192 -6.30 -0.67 17.37
N TRP A 193 -5.87 -1.89 17.66
CA TRP A 193 -4.82 -2.19 18.65
C TRP A 193 -3.51 -2.65 18.00
N ASP A 194 -3.55 -3.00 16.72
CA ASP A 194 -2.36 -3.26 15.91
C ASP A 194 -2.61 -2.98 14.42
N LYS A 195 -1.67 -3.33 13.56
CA LYS A 195 -1.72 -3.07 12.11
C LYS A 195 -2.81 -3.87 11.37
N HIS A 196 -3.33 -4.92 11.97
CA HIS A 196 -4.18 -5.90 11.30
C HIS A 196 -5.49 -6.14 12.04
N ASN A 197 -5.60 -5.66 13.27
CA ASN A 197 -6.74 -5.95 14.12
C ASN A 197 -7.39 -4.65 14.60
N GLY A 198 -8.68 -4.61 14.45
CA GLY A 198 -9.51 -3.50 14.87
C GLY A 198 -10.97 -3.89 14.89
N VAL A 199 -11.79 -3.03 15.44
CA VAL A 199 -13.24 -3.17 15.50
C VAL A 199 -13.89 -1.84 15.20
N ALA A 200 -15.03 -1.85 14.52
CA ALA A 200 -15.87 -0.69 14.30
C ALA A 200 -17.24 -0.94 14.95
N VAL A 201 -17.73 0.07 15.66
CA VAL A 201 -19.01 0.06 16.37
C VAL A 201 -19.93 1.07 15.69
N ASP A 202 -21.09 0.61 15.21
CA ASP A 202 -22.14 1.49 14.66
C ASP A 202 -23.00 2.02 15.82
N LEU A 203 -22.87 3.31 16.11
CA LEU A 203 -23.56 3.95 17.24
C LEU A 203 -25.07 4.18 17.00
N ARG A 204 -25.57 3.90 15.79
CA ARG A 204 -27.02 3.96 15.50
C ARG A 204 -27.73 2.71 15.98
N GLU A 205 -27.03 1.58 16.04
CA GLU A 205 -27.57 0.27 16.43
C GLU A 205 -27.18 -0.13 17.84
N THR A 206 -26.08 0.41 18.35
CA THR A 206 -25.49 0.04 19.63
C THR A 206 -25.51 1.19 20.62
N GLY A 207 -25.36 0.88 21.90
CA GLY A 207 -25.50 1.86 22.95
C GLY A 207 -24.39 2.91 23.01
N TYR A 208 -24.63 4.09 22.48
CA TYR A 208 -23.76 5.28 22.62
C TYR A 208 -23.15 5.42 24.03
N TRP A 209 -23.90 5.07 25.07
CA TRP A 209 -23.48 5.16 26.46
C TRP A 209 -22.34 4.22 26.81
N ASN A 210 -22.30 3.01 26.27
CA ASN A 210 -21.23 2.04 26.52
C ASN A 210 -19.91 2.53 25.94
N VAL A 211 -19.94 3.07 24.71
CA VAL A 211 -18.75 3.67 24.08
C VAL A 211 -18.28 4.91 24.83
N LYS A 212 -19.19 5.77 25.27
CA LYS A 212 -18.85 6.94 26.08
C LYS A 212 -18.22 6.54 27.41
N GLU A 213 -18.78 5.57 28.10
CA GLU A 213 -18.23 5.06 29.36
C GLU A 213 -16.83 4.48 29.14
N PHE A 214 -16.65 3.69 28.08
CA PHE A 214 -15.35 3.16 27.69
C PHE A 214 -14.32 4.27 27.45
N LEU A 215 -14.63 5.27 26.63
CA LEU A 215 -13.71 6.36 26.30
C LEU A 215 -13.32 7.24 27.51
N VAL A 216 -14.18 7.33 28.51
CA VAL A 216 -13.89 8.10 29.75
C VAL A 216 -12.99 7.32 30.69
N ASN A 217 -13.07 5.98 30.67
CA ASN A 217 -12.38 5.12 31.63
C ASN A 217 -11.10 4.47 31.04
N TYR A 218 -10.90 4.51 29.72
CA TYR A 218 -9.71 4.02 29.06
C TYR A 218 -8.52 4.95 29.26
#